data_d58f6ee4dd6d72bb4f3d40d86de34595
#
_entry.id   d58f6ee4dd6d72bb4f3d40d86de34595
#
_cell.length_a   1.000
_cell.length_b   1.000
_cell.length_c   1.000
_cell.angle_alpha   90.00
_cell.angle_beta   90.00
_cell.angle_gamma   90.00
#
_symmetry.space_group_name_H-M   'P 1'
#
loop_
_entity.id
_entity.type
_entity.pdbx_description
1 polymer ?
#
loop_
_entity_poly.entity_id
_entity_poly.type
_entity_poly.pdbx_seq_one_letter_code
_entity_poly.pdbx_strand_id
1 'polypeptide(L)'
;MQQKKLKVYFTSDVHGYFYPTTYGDMDVKPVGLFGCAADFNKDDETLIIDGGDILQGSAFAYYCRQVANSPEVIADIMNDCGYDYYTLGNHDFNYGLEYQAAYRSRNNGVCVCQNITDEAGNTLFPWKLHTMKNGLRVGIVGIVTDYVNIWEKEENLKG
;
A
#
# COMPACT_ATOMS: atom_id res chain seq x y z
N MET A 1 -25.07 22.72 -14.30
CA MET A 1 -23.70 22.22 -13.99
C MET A 1 -23.64 20.76 -14.42
N GLN A 2 -22.63 20.36 -15.18
CA GLN A 2 -22.44 18.96 -15.54
C GLN A 2 -21.95 18.20 -14.29
N GLN A 3 -22.62 17.12 -13.93
CA GLN A 3 -22.25 16.30 -12.80
C GLN A 3 -20.95 15.54 -13.14
N LYS A 4 -19.92 15.70 -12.30
CA LYS A 4 -18.67 14.94 -12.39
C LYS A 4 -18.74 13.74 -11.47
N LYS A 5 -18.19 12.62 -11.90
CA LYS A 5 -18.20 11.36 -11.17
C LYS A 5 -16.78 10.97 -10.76
N LEU A 6 -16.66 10.37 -9.60
CA LEU A 6 -15.44 9.72 -9.11
C LEU A 6 -15.84 8.36 -8.54
N LYS A 7 -15.11 7.33 -8.93
CA LYS A 7 -15.17 5.98 -8.37
C LYS A 7 -13.85 5.71 -7.66
N VAL A 8 -13.91 5.19 -6.45
CA VAL A 8 -12.73 4.82 -5.67
C VAL A 8 -12.86 3.37 -5.25
N TYR A 9 -11.85 2.57 -5.58
CA TYR A 9 -11.61 1.29 -4.92
C TYR A 9 -10.58 1.51 -3.82
N PHE A 10 -10.86 0.99 -2.65
CA PHE A 10 -9.98 1.14 -1.50
C PHE A 10 -9.77 -0.21 -0.81
N THR A 11 -8.51 -0.56 -0.59
CA THR A 11 -8.09 -1.69 0.23
C THR A 11 -7.24 -1.19 1.39
N SER A 12 -7.14 -1.98 2.44
CA SER A 12 -6.29 -1.70 3.60
C SER A 12 -5.99 -3.00 4.32
N ASP A 13 -4.87 -3.07 5.02
CA ASP A 13 -4.55 -4.19 5.92
C ASP A 13 -4.56 -5.55 5.22
N VAL A 14 -4.06 -5.60 3.99
CA VAL A 14 -3.98 -6.84 3.20
C VAL A 14 -2.97 -7.82 3.79
N HIS A 15 -1.93 -7.31 4.45
CA HIS A 15 -0.93 -8.11 5.16
C HIS A 15 -0.29 -9.24 4.34
N GLY A 16 -0.15 -9.03 3.01
CA GLY A 16 0.39 -10.03 2.09
C GLY A 16 -0.54 -11.22 1.81
N TYR A 17 -1.82 -11.14 2.19
CA TYR A 17 -2.83 -12.14 1.82
C TYR A 17 -3.38 -11.85 0.42
N PHE A 18 -2.68 -12.32 -0.60
CA PHE A 18 -3.02 -12.07 -2.00
C PHE A 18 -3.99 -13.11 -2.58
N TYR A 19 -3.76 -14.38 -2.26
CA TYR A 19 -4.48 -15.51 -2.87
C TYR A 19 -5.85 -15.73 -2.22
N PRO A 20 -6.84 -16.23 -2.97
CA PRO A 20 -8.19 -16.53 -2.45
C PRO A 20 -8.23 -17.88 -1.72
N THR A 21 -7.20 -18.20 -0.98
CA THR A 21 -7.06 -19.44 -0.19
C THR A 21 -6.34 -19.15 1.13
N THR A 22 -6.43 -20.09 2.05
CA THR A 22 -5.65 -20.06 3.30
C THR A 22 -4.70 -21.25 3.36
N TYR A 23 -3.71 -21.23 4.25
CA TYR A 23 -2.75 -22.34 4.38
C TYR A 23 -3.36 -23.66 4.83
N GLY A 24 -4.47 -23.59 5.57
CA GLY A 24 -5.17 -24.78 6.07
C GLY A 24 -6.27 -25.29 5.16
N ASP A 25 -6.51 -24.63 4.05
CA ASP A 25 -7.66 -24.90 3.20
C ASP A 25 -7.32 -24.57 1.74
N MET A 26 -7.46 -25.56 0.87
CA MET A 26 -7.17 -25.42 -0.58
C MET A 26 -8.38 -24.94 -1.38
N ASP A 27 -9.55 -24.80 -0.74
CA ASP A 27 -10.74 -24.31 -1.41
C ASP A 27 -10.62 -22.82 -1.73
N VAL A 28 -11.02 -22.43 -2.93
CA VAL A 28 -11.10 -21.01 -3.35
C VAL A 28 -12.24 -20.34 -2.56
N LYS A 29 -11.92 -19.24 -1.89
CA LYS A 29 -12.84 -18.47 -1.07
C LYS A 29 -12.83 -17.00 -1.52
N PRO A 30 -13.88 -16.22 -1.22
CA PRO A 30 -13.90 -14.77 -1.51
C PRO A 30 -13.03 -14.01 -0.50
N VAL A 31 -11.74 -14.30 -0.46
CA VAL A 31 -10.72 -13.70 0.42
C VAL A 31 -9.48 -13.34 -0.40
N GLY A 32 -8.60 -12.51 0.19
CA GLY A 32 -7.35 -12.10 -0.43
C GLY A 32 -7.50 -11.00 -1.48
N LEU A 33 -6.38 -10.34 -1.76
CA LEU A 33 -6.38 -9.19 -2.66
C LEU A 33 -6.83 -9.54 -4.08
N PHE A 34 -6.44 -10.70 -4.61
CA PHE A 34 -6.81 -11.09 -5.97
C PHE A 34 -8.33 -11.26 -6.15
N GLY A 35 -9.04 -11.69 -5.09
CA GLY A 35 -10.50 -11.70 -5.09
C GLY A 35 -11.10 -10.31 -5.22
N CYS A 36 -10.55 -9.33 -4.50
CA CYS A 36 -10.99 -7.93 -4.60
C CYS A 36 -10.59 -7.28 -5.94
N ALA A 37 -9.35 -7.52 -6.38
CA ALA A 37 -8.81 -6.90 -7.60
C ALA A 37 -9.51 -7.37 -8.88
N ALA A 38 -10.07 -8.58 -8.87
CA ALA A 38 -10.90 -9.08 -9.97
C ALA A 38 -12.12 -8.21 -10.27
N ASP A 39 -12.62 -7.47 -9.26
CA ASP A 39 -13.75 -6.55 -9.38
C ASP A 39 -13.30 -5.11 -9.71
N PHE A 40 -12.01 -4.83 -9.78
CA PHE A 40 -11.51 -3.51 -10.14
C PHE A 40 -11.77 -3.21 -11.62
N ASN A 41 -12.73 -2.35 -11.86
CA ASN A 41 -13.04 -1.87 -13.21
C ASN A 41 -12.52 -0.44 -13.34
N LYS A 42 -11.22 -0.31 -13.68
CA LYS A 42 -10.52 0.97 -13.76
C LYS A 42 -10.85 1.68 -15.07
N ASP A 43 -11.34 2.90 -14.98
CA ASP A 43 -11.63 3.81 -16.07
C ASP A 43 -11.11 5.22 -15.76
N ASP A 44 -11.40 6.19 -16.62
CA ASP A 44 -10.94 7.57 -16.50
C ASP A 44 -11.52 8.33 -15.29
N GLU A 45 -12.52 7.77 -14.62
CA GLU A 45 -13.16 8.32 -13.42
C GLU A 45 -12.82 7.52 -12.15
N THR A 46 -11.85 6.58 -12.24
CA THR A 46 -11.52 5.65 -11.16
C THR A 46 -10.16 5.95 -10.54
N LEU A 47 -10.08 5.87 -9.21
CA LEU A 47 -8.85 5.76 -8.44
C LEU A 47 -8.84 4.44 -7.67
N ILE A 48 -7.68 3.79 -7.59
CA ILE A 48 -7.44 2.60 -6.77
C ILE A 48 -6.38 2.98 -5.73
N ILE A 49 -6.73 2.86 -4.45
CA ILE A 49 -5.93 3.36 -3.33
C ILE A 49 -5.76 2.26 -2.28
N ASP A 50 -4.54 2.13 -1.76
CA ASP A 50 -4.24 1.22 -0.65
C ASP A 50 -3.97 1.99 0.65
N GLY A 51 -4.51 1.49 1.75
CA GLY A 51 -4.41 2.07 3.10
C GLY A 51 -3.18 1.63 3.88
N GLY A 52 -2.28 0.82 3.30
CA GLY A 52 -1.06 0.33 3.97
C GLY A 52 -1.24 -1.03 4.67
N ASP A 53 -0.22 -1.41 5.43
CA ASP A 53 -0.07 -2.72 6.07
C ASP A 53 -0.07 -3.87 5.05
N ILE A 54 0.84 -3.80 4.07
CA ILE A 54 0.97 -4.77 2.99
C ILE A 54 2.15 -5.74 3.20
N LEU A 55 3.26 -5.27 3.82
CA LEU A 55 4.55 -5.95 3.77
C LEU A 55 4.70 -7.09 4.78
N GLN A 56 3.87 -7.17 5.83
CA GLN A 56 4.00 -8.12 6.92
C GLN A 56 2.64 -8.78 7.24
N GLY A 57 2.65 -10.06 7.62
CA GLY A 57 1.49 -10.78 8.16
C GLY A 57 1.33 -12.19 7.61
N SER A 58 1.20 -12.37 6.30
CA SER A 58 1.04 -13.69 5.68
C SER A 58 2.35 -14.48 5.64
N ALA A 59 2.26 -15.81 5.48
CA ALA A 59 3.46 -16.62 5.24
C ALA A 59 4.13 -16.29 3.91
N PHE A 60 3.40 -15.78 2.92
CA PHE A 60 3.98 -15.28 1.68
C PHE A 60 4.85 -14.05 1.95
N ALA A 61 4.33 -13.04 2.66
CA ALA A 61 5.10 -11.86 3.05
C ALA A 61 6.32 -12.25 3.90
N TYR A 62 6.15 -13.19 4.83
CA TYR A 62 7.25 -13.74 5.63
C TYR A 62 8.31 -14.42 4.74
N TYR A 63 7.92 -15.22 3.76
CA TYR A 63 8.84 -15.84 2.80
C TYR A 63 9.61 -14.78 2.01
N CYS A 64 8.94 -13.75 1.50
CA CYS A 64 9.57 -12.64 0.79
C CYS A 64 10.65 -11.98 1.63
N ARG A 65 10.42 -11.80 2.93
CA ARG A 65 11.40 -11.19 3.83
C ARG A 65 12.51 -12.17 4.23
N GLN A 66 12.17 -13.37 4.70
CA GLN A 66 13.13 -14.26 5.36
C GLN A 66 13.93 -15.13 4.40
N VAL A 67 13.37 -15.46 3.24
CA VAL A 67 14.00 -16.36 2.26
C VAL A 67 14.46 -15.60 1.03
N ALA A 68 13.56 -14.86 0.38
CA ALA A 68 13.90 -14.08 -0.80
C ALA A 68 14.68 -12.80 -0.47
N ASN A 69 14.51 -12.27 0.72
CA ASN A 69 15.04 -10.98 1.20
C ASN A 69 14.74 -9.83 0.22
N SER A 70 13.59 -9.86 -0.42
CA SER A 70 13.14 -8.84 -1.38
C SER A 70 11.63 -8.66 -1.33
N PRO A 71 11.12 -7.42 -1.29
CA PRO A 71 9.70 -7.10 -1.41
C PRO A 71 9.24 -6.91 -2.85
N GLU A 72 10.11 -7.09 -3.85
CA GLU A 72 9.81 -6.73 -5.23
C GLU A 72 8.57 -7.44 -5.78
N VAL A 73 8.40 -8.72 -5.48
CA VAL A 73 7.23 -9.47 -5.93
C VAL A 73 5.93 -8.92 -5.32
N ILE A 74 5.97 -8.39 -4.09
CA ILE A 74 4.82 -7.72 -3.47
C ILE A 74 4.51 -6.44 -4.23
N ALA A 75 5.53 -5.64 -4.55
CA ALA A 75 5.36 -4.43 -5.34
C ALA A 75 4.81 -4.73 -6.75
N ASP A 76 5.30 -5.78 -7.40
CA ASP A 76 4.82 -6.19 -8.73
C ASP A 76 3.33 -6.60 -8.68
N ILE A 77 2.90 -7.33 -7.66
CA ILE A 77 1.48 -7.65 -7.44
C ILE A 77 0.64 -6.37 -7.31
N MET A 78 1.10 -5.39 -6.53
CA MET A 78 0.39 -4.11 -6.37
C MET A 78 0.34 -3.34 -7.69
N ASN A 79 1.42 -3.38 -8.49
CA ASN A 79 1.46 -2.78 -9.82
C ASN A 79 0.46 -3.43 -10.78
N ASP A 80 0.37 -4.75 -10.79
CA ASP A 80 -0.56 -5.52 -11.62
C ASP A 80 -2.03 -5.27 -11.22
N CYS A 81 -2.29 -5.03 -9.94
CA CYS A 81 -3.61 -4.61 -9.45
C CYS A 81 -3.94 -3.15 -9.80
N GLY A 82 -2.97 -2.36 -10.28
CA GLY A 82 -3.19 -1.03 -10.84
C GLY A 82 -3.43 0.08 -9.82
N TYR A 83 -2.85 -0.01 -8.63
CA TYR A 83 -2.95 1.03 -7.60
C TYR A 83 -2.33 2.36 -8.06
N ASP A 84 -3.06 3.45 -7.85
CA ASP A 84 -2.62 4.82 -8.17
C ASP A 84 -1.88 5.46 -6.99
N TYR A 85 -2.37 5.20 -5.78
CA TYR A 85 -1.84 5.74 -4.54
C TYR A 85 -1.83 4.70 -3.44
N TYR A 86 -0.92 4.87 -2.50
CA TYR A 86 -0.90 4.09 -1.27
C TYR A 86 -0.32 4.91 -0.12
N THR A 87 -0.64 4.52 1.10
CA THR A 87 0.04 5.01 2.30
C THR A 87 0.84 3.89 2.93
N LEU A 88 1.57 4.20 3.98
CA LEU A 88 2.27 3.22 4.82
C LEU A 88 1.44 2.97 6.08
N GLY A 89 1.26 1.70 6.45
CA GLY A 89 0.72 1.30 7.73
C GLY A 89 1.84 1.01 8.74
N ASN A 90 1.48 0.71 9.98
CA ASN A 90 2.49 0.46 11.02
C ASN A 90 3.29 -0.82 10.78
N HIS A 91 2.70 -1.85 10.20
CA HIS A 91 3.39 -3.10 9.89
C HIS A 91 4.34 -3.01 8.69
N ASP A 92 4.26 -1.96 7.88
CA ASP A 92 5.20 -1.74 6.79
C ASP A 92 6.61 -1.33 7.27
N PHE A 93 6.78 -1.07 8.56
CA PHE A 93 8.07 -0.79 9.21
C PHE A 93 8.71 -2.03 9.84
N ASN A 94 7.99 -3.14 10.03
CA ASN A 94 8.47 -4.30 10.79
C ASN A 94 9.73 -4.96 10.21
N TYR A 95 10.03 -4.75 8.95
CA TYR A 95 11.21 -5.33 8.28
C TYR A 95 12.31 -4.30 7.99
N GLY A 96 12.19 -3.09 8.54
CA GLY A 96 13.16 -2.01 8.44
C GLY A 96 12.98 -1.12 7.23
N LEU A 97 13.56 0.09 7.32
CA LEU A 97 13.40 1.14 6.30
C LEU A 97 14.00 0.77 4.95
N GLU A 98 15.09 -0.03 4.93
CA GLU A 98 15.71 -0.48 3.68
C GLU A 98 14.77 -1.39 2.88
N TYR A 99 14.11 -2.36 3.54
CA TYR A 99 13.15 -3.25 2.91
C TYR A 99 11.92 -2.48 2.40
N GLN A 100 11.41 -1.56 3.22
CA GLN A 100 10.33 -0.65 2.82
C GLN A 100 10.72 0.23 1.63
N ALA A 101 11.95 0.78 1.62
CA ALA A 101 12.46 1.60 0.52
C ALA A 101 12.56 0.80 -0.79
N ALA A 102 13.00 -0.47 -0.72
CA ALA A 102 13.02 -1.36 -1.88
C ALA A 102 11.60 -1.59 -2.45
N TYR A 103 10.60 -1.82 -1.58
CA TYR A 103 9.19 -1.89 -1.98
C TYR A 103 8.73 -0.61 -2.68
N ARG A 104 8.97 0.55 -2.06
CA ARG A 104 8.55 1.84 -2.62
C ARG A 104 9.21 2.15 -3.96
N SER A 105 10.49 1.78 -4.12
CA SER A 105 11.23 2.02 -5.37
C SER A 105 10.69 1.20 -6.55
N ARG A 106 10.10 0.04 -6.29
CA ARG A 106 9.53 -0.86 -7.28
C ARG A 106 8.05 -0.60 -7.55
N ASN A 107 7.32 -0.04 -6.58
CA ASN A 107 5.89 0.23 -6.68
C ASN A 107 5.63 1.45 -7.59
N ASN A 108 4.76 1.30 -8.59
CA ASN A 108 4.37 2.35 -9.52
C ASN A 108 3.37 3.35 -8.92
N GLY A 109 2.66 2.97 -7.87
CA GLY A 109 1.74 3.84 -7.14
C GLY A 109 2.49 4.97 -6.41
N VAL A 110 1.81 6.07 -6.18
CA VAL A 110 2.39 7.21 -5.45
C VAL A 110 2.20 7.03 -3.96
N CYS A 111 3.31 6.95 -3.21
CA CYS A 111 3.26 6.96 -1.75
C CYS A 111 2.83 8.33 -1.24
N VAL A 112 1.84 8.36 -0.32
CA VAL A 112 1.39 9.55 0.39
C VAL A 112 1.29 9.22 1.88
N CYS A 113 2.12 9.85 2.70
CA CYS A 113 2.08 9.69 4.17
C CYS A 113 2.57 10.97 4.82
N GLN A 114 1.64 11.86 5.13
CA GLN A 114 1.92 13.26 5.45
C GLN A 114 2.72 13.44 6.74
N ASN A 115 2.60 12.54 7.68
CA ASN A 115 3.23 12.62 9.00
C ASN A 115 4.53 11.83 9.14
N ILE A 116 5.11 11.34 8.04
CA ILE A 116 6.47 10.83 8.02
C ILE A 116 7.39 11.97 7.59
N THR A 117 8.35 12.32 8.45
CA THR A 117 9.25 13.46 8.25
C THR A 117 10.71 13.02 8.36
N ASP A 118 11.59 13.80 7.74
CA ASP A 118 13.03 13.74 7.98
C ASP A 118 13.38 14.43 9.32
N GLU A 119 14.66 14.39 9.71
CA GLU A 119 15.17 15.04 10.93
C GLU A 119 14.96 16.57 10.94
N ALA A 120 14.84 17.19 9.78
CA ALA A 120 14.59 18.62 9.64
C ALA A 120 13.08 18.96 9.69
N GLY A 121 12.21 17.95 9.82
CA GLY A 121 10.75 18.11 9.86
C GLY A 121 10.08 18.24 8.49
N ASN A 122 10.79 17.97 7.40
CA ASN A 122 10.19 17.98 6.07
C ASN A 122 9.46 16.67 5.81
N THR A 123 8.21 16.76 5.34
CA THR A 123 7.42 15.59 4.97
C THR A 123 8.06 14.82 3.80
N LEU A 124 8.31 13.53 3.98
CA LEU A 124 8.92 12.67 2.96
C LEU A 124 7.93 12.26 1.86
N PHE A 125 6.67 12.05 2.21
CA PHE A 125 5.63 11.58 1.29
C PHE A 125 4.41 12.51 1.35
N PRO A 126 4.52 13.75 0.81
CA PRO A 126 3.47 14.76 0.95
C PRO A 126 2.20 14.37 0.19
N TRP A 127 1.07 14.89 0.67
CA TRP A 127 -0.21 14.77 -0.01
C TRP A 127 -0.13 15.15 -1.48
N LYS A 128 -1.06 14.64 -2.30
CA LYS A 128 -1.12 14.91 -3.74
C LYS A 128 -2.47 15.48 -4.14
N LEU A 129 -2.44 16.34 -5.15
CA LEU A 129 -3.63 16.80 -5.84
C LEU A 129 -3.72 16.09 -7.18
N HIS A 130 -4.63 15.13 -7.27
CA HIS A 130 -4.91 14.39 -8.50
C HIS A 130 -5.97 15.13 -9.32
N THR A 131 -5.76 15.27 -10.62
CA THR A 131 -6.77 15.81 -11.53
C THR A 131 -7.26 14.71 -12.45
N MET A 132 -8.54 14.34 -12.27
CA MET A 132 -9.20 13.35 -13.10
C MET A 132 -9.40 13.86 -14.54
N LYS A 133 -9.54 12.96 -15.51
CA LYS A 133 -9.78 13.38 -16.92
C LYS A 133 -11.06 14.22 -17.11
N ASN A 134 -12.06 14.04 -16.27
CA ASN A 134 -13.27 14.89 -16.26
C ASN A 134 -13.06 16.26 -15.59
N GLY A 135 -11.80 16.57 -15.19
CA GLY A 135 -11.42 17.83 -14.55
C GLY A 135 -11.83 17.95 -13.07
N LEU A 136 -12.24 16.86 -12.42
CA LEU A 136 -12.41 16.84 -10.97
C LEU A 136 -11.02 16.83 -10.31
N ARG A 137 -10.84 17.68 -9.29
CA ARG A 137 -9.60 17.73 -8.49
C ARG A 137 -9.83 17.01 -7.18
N VAL A 138 -8.97 16.05 -6.86
CA VAL A 138 -9.06 15.17 -5.69
C VAL A 138 -7.79 15.34 -4.85
N GLY A 139 -7.93 15.80 -3.61
CA GLY A 139 -6.82 15.80 -2.64
C GLY A 139 -6.67 14.41 -2.03
N ILE A 140 -5.46 13.86 -2.06
CA ILE A 140 -5.14 12.54 -1.51
C ILE A 140 -4.12 12.73 -0.40
N VAL A 141 -4.50 12.34 0.82
CA VAL A 141 -3.69 12.46 2.03
C VAL A 141 -3.63 11.10 2.71
N GLY A 142 -2.45 10.61 2.97
CA GLY A 142 -2.20 9.44 3.82
C GLY A 142 -1.61 9.88 5.16
N ILE A 143 -1.87 9.09 6.18
CA ILE A 143 -1.26 9.21 7.51
C ILE A 143 -1.04 7.81 8.08
N VAL A 144 -0.06 7.66 8.93
CA VAL A 144 0.18 6.45 9.74
C VAL A 144 0.06 6.82 11.23
N THR A 145 -0.21 5.84 12.07
CA THR A 145 -0.23 6.07 13.52
C THR A 145 1.17 6.51 14.02
N ASP A 146 1.22 7.47 14.92
CA ASP A 146 2.45 7.90 15.59
C ASP A 146 3.00 6.85 16.58
N TYR A 147 2.17 5.86 16.93
CA TYR A 147 2.57 4.71 17.74
C TYR A 147 3.62 3.80 17.07
N VAL A 148 3.92 3.97 15.78
CA VAL A 148 5.03 3.27 15.12
C VAL A 148 6.33 3.43 15.93
N ASN A 149 6.61 4.62 16.43
CA ASN A 149 7.80 4.90 17.25
C ASN A 149 7.81 4.20 18.62
N ILE A 150 6.66 3.66 19.06
CA ILE A 150 6.49 2.96 20.34
C ILE A 150 6.45 1.45 20.12
N TRP A 151 5.79 1.00 19.05
CA TRP A 151 5.56 -0.42 18.78
C TRP A 151 6.70 -1.08 18.03
N GLU A 152 7.44 -0.28 17.21
CA GLU A 152 8.48 -0.81 16.37
C GLU A 152 9.83 -0.81 17.10
N LYS A 153 10.69 -1.74 16.73
CA LYS A 153 12.06 -1.77 17.22
C LYS A 153 12.85 -0.59 16.68
N GLU A 154 13.64 0.05 17.56
CA GLU A 154 14.49 1.18 17.15
C GLU A 154 15.39 0.85 15.95
N GLU A 155 15.90 -0.38 15.89
CA GLU A 155 16.77 -0.84 14.78
C GLU A 155 16.07 -0.82 13.41
N ASN A 156 14.73 -1.01 13.38
CA ASN A 156 13.93 -1.00 12.16
C ASN A 156 13.59 0.42 11.68
N LEU A 157 13.78 1.42 12.54
CA LEU A 157 13.47 2.83 12.23
C LEU A 157 14.75 3.67 11.99
N LYS A 158 15.93 3.05 12.03
CA LYS A 158 17.21 3.74 11.75
C LYS A 158 17.42 3.91 10.25
N GLY A 159 17.63 5.18 9.81
CA GLY A 159 17.94 5.52 8.43
C GLY A 159 17.49 6.90 8.02
#